data_8f2890db3e5fe3920e1d3004a0161774
#
_entry.id   8f2890db3e5fe3920e1d3004a0161774
#
_cell.length_a   1.000
_cell.length_b   1.000
_cell.length_c   1.000
_cell.angle_alpha   90.00
_cell.angle_beta   90.00
_cell.angle_gamma   90.00
#
_symmetry.space_group_name_H-M   'P 1'
#
loop_
_entity.id
_entity.type
_entity.pdbx_description
1 polymer ?
#
loop_
_entity_poly.entity_id
_entity_poly.type
_entity_poly.pdbx_seq_one_letter_code
_entity_poly.pdbx_strand_id
1 'polypeptide(L)'
;MADRWTLQGKTALVTGATAGIGLAIADELARHGATVIRVARGPEADVRADVTNADDRKRMFANLERLDILVNNAGTNVRKKAIEYEEAEYVRVRETNMDSVFELCRLAHPLLRQSGEASVINIVSVASFRHLGTGIPYAMTKAAVAHLTRGLAAEWARDGIRVNAIAPWYIRTPLAEPVLKDPVRLEKILATTPMGRVGEPEEVAALAAFLCMPAASYITGQCIAVDGGFSVAGVFA
;
A
#
# COMPACT_ATOMS: atom_id res chain seq x y z
N MET A 1 18.18 17.47 -19.91
CA MET A 1 17.32 16.27 -19.65
C MET A 1 16.55 16.57 -18.39
N ALA A 2 15.23 16.36 -18.38
CA ALA A 2 14.43 16.52 -17.15
C ALA A 2 14.96 15.57 -16.07
N ASP A 3 14.92 16.02 -14.81
CA ASP A 3 15.34 15.19 -13.67
C ASP A 3 14.36 14.03 -13.52
N ARG A 4 14.85 12.81 -13.62
CA ARG A 4 14.04 11.57 -13.49
C ARG A 4 13.78 11.16 -12.04
N TRP A 5 14.43 11.84 -11.08
CA TRP A 5 14.40 11.51 -9.66
C TRP A 5 13.58 12.51 -8.83
N THR A 6 12.61 13.15 -9.45
CA THR A 6 11.74 14.14 -8.80
C THR A 6 10.29 13.84 -9.04
N LEU A 7 9.43 14.31 -8.14
CA LEU A 7 7.97 14.33 -8.24
C LEU A 7 7.43 15.76 -8.30
N GLN A 8 8.29 16.74 -8.63
CA GLN A 8 7.91 18.14 -8.70
C GLN A 8 6.71 18.35 -9.62
N GLY A 9 5.66 19.02 -9.10
CA GLY A 9 4.43 19.31 -9.83
C GLY A 9 3.46 18.14 -9.98
N LYS A 10 3.73 17.00 -9.33
CA LYS A 10 2.81 15.86 -9.24
C LYS A 10 1.86 16.01 -8.05
N THR A 11 0.61 15.59 -8.23
CA THR A 11 -0.40 15.52 -7.16
C THR A 11 -0.60 14.06 -6.77
N ALA A 12 -0.45 13.77 -5.47
CA ALA A 12 -0.57 12.43 -4.89
C ALA A 12 -1.72 12.36 -3.88
N LEU A 13 -2.49 11.28 -3.91
CA LEU A 13 -3.47 10.93 -2.89
C LEU A 13 -3.01 9.66 -2.18
N VAL A 14 -2.88 9.72 -0.85
CA VAL A 14 -2.43 8.59 -0.02
C VAL A 14 -3.49 8.24 1.02
N THR A 15 -3.97 7.00 1.00
CA THR A 15 -4.96 6.52 1.99
C THR A 15 -4.30 5.94 3.23
N GLY A 16 -4.90 6.15 4.41
CA GLY A 16 -4.30 5.75 5.70
C GLY A 16 -3.03 6.52 6.02
N ALA A 17 -2.96 7.79 5.63
CA ALA A 17 -1.74 8.60 5.59
C ALA A 17 -1.42 9.36 6.91
N THR A 18 -2.10 9.05 8.02
CA THR A 18 -1.86 9.72 9.32
C THR A 18 -0.97 8.92 10.28
N ALA A 19 -0.55 7.71 9.90
CA ALA A 19 0.33 6.87 10.73
C ALA A 19 1.09 5.83 9.91
N GLY A 20 2.20 5.32 10.46
CA GLY A 20 2.95 4.18 9.93
C GLY A 20 3.41 4.36 8.49
N ILE A 21 3.24 3.31 7.67
CA ILE A 21 3.71 3.30 6.27
C ILE A 21 3.06 4.41 5.45
N GLY A 22 1.75 4.66 5.62
CA GLY A 22 1.05 5.69 4.84
C GLY A 22 1.55 7.10 5.12
N LEU A 23 1.85 7.41 6.38
CA LEU A 23 2.45 8.69 6.76
C LEU A 23 3.85 8.84 6.16
N ALA A 24 4.69 7.82 6.33
CA ALA A 24 6.05 7.84 5.78
C ALA A 24 6.05 8.00 4.24
N ILE A 25 5.12 7.33 3.53
CA ILE A 25 4.98 7.51 2.08
C ILE A 25 4.55 8.94 1.75
N ALA A 26 3.57 9.50 2.45
CA ALA A 26 3.12 10.87 2.23
C ALA A 26 4.26 11.88 2.41
N ASP A 27 5.06 11.72 3.47
CA ASP A 27 6.20 12.57 3.76
C ASP A 27 7.32 12.41 2.71
N GLU A 28 7.59 11.18 2.25
CA GLU A 28 8.62 10.90 1.25
C GLU A 28 8.22 11.48 -0.13
N LEU A 29 6.97 11.31 -0.55
CA LEU A 29 6.48 11.91 -1.79
C LEU A 29 6.56 13.45 -1.75
N ALA A 30 6.20 14.07 -0.62
CA ALA A 30 6.30 15.50 -0.41
C ALA A 30 7.76 15.98 -0.46
N ARG A 31 8.70 15.25 0.14
CA ARG A 31 10.15 15.54 0.12
C ARG A 31 10.70 15.56 -1.30
N HIS A 32 10.14 14.74 -2.19
CA HIS A 32 10.48 14.72 -3.62
C HIS A 32 9.69 15.72 -4.48
N GLY A 33 8.90 16.61 -3.88
CA GLY A 33 8.25 17.74 -4.56
C GLY A 33 6.80 17.50 -4.98
N ALA A 34 6.17 16.40 -4.57
CA ALA A 34 4.75 16.18 -4.82
C ALA A 34 3.87 17.00 -3.87
N THR A 35 2.73 17.47 -4.36
CA THR A 35 1.61 17.93 -3.51
C THR A 35 0.86 16.70 -3.04
N VAL A 36 0.84 16.45 -1.73
CA VAL A 36 0.25 15.24 -1.17
C VAL A 36 -1.07 15.54 -0.47
N ILE A 37 -2.10 14.77 -0.78
CA ILE A 37 -3.41 14.77 -0.13
C ILE A 37 -3.47 13.54 0.76
N ARG A 38 -3.44 13.76 2.08
CA ARG A 38 -3.53 12.71 3.10
C ARG A 38 -4.98 12.40 3.39
N VAL A 39 -5.38 11.16 3.16
CA VAL A 39 -6.74 10.66 3.43
C VAL A 39 -6.70 9.70 4.61
N ALA A 40 -7.50 9.95 5.64
CA ALA A 40 -7.69 9.06 6.79
C ALA A 40 -9.00 9.40 7.53
N ARG A 41 -9.33 8.60 8.54
CA ARG A 41 -10.51 8.83 9.38
C ARG A 41 -10.28 9.86 10.50
N GLY A 42 -9.02 10.08 10.85
CA GLY A 42 -8.61 11.00 11.92
C GLY A 42 -8.65 12.48 11.50
N PRO A 43 -8.61 13.39 12.49
CA PRO A 43 -8.67 14.84 12.24
C PRO A 43 -7.40 15.40 11.58
N GLU A 44 -6.27 14.68 11.62
CA GLU A 44 -5.00 15.11 11.03
C GLU A 44 -4.92 14.87 9.50
N ALA A 45 -5.99 14.30 8.90
CA ALA A 45 -6.07 14.10 7.47
C ALA A 45 -6.53 15.38 6.75
N ASP A 46 -5.97 15.64 5.56
CA ASP A 46 -6.43 16.73 4.69
C ASP A 46 -7.86 16.45 4.19
N VAL A 47 -8.16 15.17 3.94
CA VAL A 47 -9.51 14.69 3.64
C VAL A 47 -9.90 13.60 4.63
N ARG A 48 -10.86 13.92 5.50
CA ARG A 48 -11.40 12.94 6.44
C ARG A 48 -12.40 12.03 5.73
N ALA A 49 -12.05 10.74 5.62
CA ALA A 49 -12.87 9.76 4.92
C ALA A 49 -12.60 8.33 5.40
N ASP A 50 -13.63 7.49 5.32
CA ASP A 50 -13.53 6.04 5.47
C ASP A 50 -13.56 5.38 4.08
N VAL A 51 -12.50 4.64 3.75
CA VAL A 51 -12.38 3.97 2.45
C VAL A 51 -13.45 2.90 2.21
N THR A 52 -14.14 2.43 3.25
CA THR A 52 -15.24 1.47 3.12
C THR A 52 -16.56 2.14 2.75
N ASN A 53 -16.71 3.45 3.01
CA ASN A 53 -17.90 4.21 2.71
C ASN A 53 -17.89 4.70 1.25
N ALA A 54 -18.93 4.40 0.48
CA ALA A 54 -19.02 4.72 -0.95
C ALA A 54 -19.06 6.23 -1.23
N ASP A 55 -19.75 7.02 -0.39
CA ASP A 55 -19.86 8.47 -0.59
C ASP A 55 -18.57 9.17 -0.18
N ASP A 56 -17.88 8.67 0.85
CA ASP A 56 -16.56 9.15 1.21
C ASP A 56 -15.57 8.92 0.06
N ARG A 57 -15.57 7.72 -0.57
CA ARG A 57 -14.71 7.45 -1.73
C ARG A 57 -14.96 8.41 -2.89
N LYS A 58 -16.23 8.74 -3.21
CA LYS A 58 -16.56 9.73 -4.24
C LYS A 58 -16.05 11.12 -3.86
N ARG A 59 -16.26 11.52 -2.58
CA ARG A 59 -15.86 12.82 -2.06
C ARG A 59 -14.35 13.04 -2.11
N MET A 60 -13.53 11.99 -1.95
CA MET A 60 -12.07 12.07 -2.07
C MET A 60 -11.59 12.63 -3.42
N PHE A 61 -12.35 12.43 -4.48
CA PHE A 61 -11.99 12.84 -5.84
C PHE A 61 -12.79 14.04 -6.36
N ALA A 62 -13.89 14.42 -5.70
CA ALA A 62 -14.86 15.39 -6.21
C ALA A 62 -14.27 16.79 -6.52
N ASN A 63 -13.25 17.19 -5.77
CA ASN A 63 -12.62 18.51 -5.90
C ASN A 63 -11.18 18.43 -6.45
N LEU A 64 -10.80 17.29 -7.01
CA LEU A 64 -9.47 17.13 -7.60
C LEU A 64 -9.52 17.48 -9.09
N GLU A 65 -8.75 18.50 -9.47
CA GLU A 65 -8.54 18.85 -10.88
C GLU A 65 -7.48 17.97 -11.54
N ARG A 66 -6.57 17.40 -10.72
CA ARG A 66 -5.44 16.58 -11.16
C ARG A 66 -5.11 15.48 -10.14
N LEU A 67 -4.76 14.31 -10.64
CA LEU A 67 -4.18 13.23 -9.85
C LEU A 67 -3.13 12.49 -10.68
N ASP A 68 -1.89 12.47 -10.20
CA ASP A 68 -0.77 11.77 -10.85
C ASP A 68 -0.41 10.49 -10.10
N ILE A 69 -0.65 10.43 -8.79
CA ILE A 69 -0.25 9.33 -7.93
C ILE A 69 -1.39 8.94 -7.01
N LEU A 70 -1.75 7.66 -7.00
CA LEU A 70 -2.66 7.06 -6.03
C LEU A 70 -1.91 6.02 -5.19
N VAL A 71 -1.92 6.17 -3.87
CA VAL A 71 -1.37 5.17 -2.94
C VAL A 71 -2.49 4.55 -2.11
N ASN A 72 -2.80 3.30 -2.38
CA ASN A 72 -3.74 2.48 -1.63
C ASN A 72 -2.99 1.80 -0.47
N ASN A 73 -2.95 2.47 0.69
CA ASN A 73 -2.27 1.96 1.88
C ASN A 73 -3.23 1.64 3.03
N ALA A 74 -4.41 2.26 3.11
CA ALA A 74 -5.38 1.97 4.16
C ALA A 74 -5.63 0.46 4.28
N GLY A 75 -5.58 -0.06 5.50
CA GLY A 75 -5.74 -1.48 5.73
C GLY A 75 -5.99 -1.83 7.20
N THR A 76 -6.54 -3.03 7.42
CA THR A 76 -6.82 -3.58 8.74
C THR A 76 -6.51 -5.08 8.76
N ASN A 77 -6.37 -5.62 9.97
CA ASN A 77 -6.18 -7.06 10.15
C ASN A 77 -6.90 -7.54 11.43
N VAL A 78 -7.45 -8.74 11.37
CA VAL A 78 -7.93 -9.52 12.50
C VAL A 78 -7.12 -10.82 12.53
N ARG A 79 -6.47 -11.12 13.66
CA ARG A 79 -5.56 -12.27 13.78
C ARG A 79 -6.25 -13.38 14.57
N LYS A 80 -6.88 -14.31 13.83
CA LYS A 80 -7.59 -15.48 14.36
C LYS A 80 -7.34 -16.71 13.48
N LYS A 81 -7.66 -17.90 13.99
CA LYS A 81 -7.78 -19.10 13.15
C LYS A 81 -8.99 -18.99 12.24
N ALA A 82 -8.97 -19.65 11.09
CA ALA A 82 -10.03 -19.54 10.09
C ALA A 82 -11.44 -19.82 10.65
N ILE A 83 -11.57 -20.84 11.51
CA ILE A 83 -12.83 -21.25 12.10
C ILE A 83 -13.36 -20.31 13.21
N GLU A 84 -12.55 -19.36 13.66
CA GLU A 84 -12.88 -18.44 14.75
C GLU A 84 -13.38 -17.08 14.25
N TYR A 85 -13.38 -16.86 12.92
CA TYR A 85 -13.85 -15.60 12.35
C TYR A 85 -15.37 -15.52 12.37
N GLU A 86 -15.85 -14.37 12.84
CA GLU A 86 -17.22 -13.95 12.61
C GLU A 86 -17.37 -13.33 11.23
N GLU A 87 -18.56 -13.43 10.63
CA GLU A 87 -18.83 -12.86 9.30
C GLU A 87 -18.51 -11.37 9.24
N ALA A 88 -18.88 -10.59 10.25
CA ALA A 88 -18.61 -9.16 10.33
C ALA A 88 -17.12 -8.83 10.31
N GLU A 89 -16.27 -9.65 10.92
CA GLU A 89 -14.82 -9.48 10.92
C GLU A 89 -14.23 -9.76 9.54
N TYR A 90 -14.70 -10.82 8.89
CA TYR A 90 -14.32 -11.14 7.52
C TYR A 90 -14.73 -10.03 6.56
N VAL A 91 -15.98 -9.56 6.62
CA VAL A 91 -16.51 -8.47 5.79
C VAL A 91 -15.68 -7.20 5.98
N ARG A 92 -15.42 -6.80 7.22
CA ARG A 92 -14.58 -5.63 7.53
C ARG A 92 -13.19 -5.71 6.92
N VAL A 93 -12.52 -6.88 7.01
CA VAL A 93 -11.19 -7.06 6.41
C VAL A 93 -11.27 -7.00 4.88
N ARG A 94 -12.27 -7.63 4.28
CA ARG A 94 -12.48 -7.63 2.83
C ARG A 94 -12.76 -6.22 2.31
N GLU A 95 -13.72 -5.52 2.89
CA GLU A 95 -14.13 -4.19 2.46
C GLU A 95 -12.99 -3.17 2.58
N THR A 96 -12.24 -3.23 3.71
CA THR A 96 -11.13 -2.29 3.93
C THR A 96 -9.94 -2.58 3.03
N ASN A 97 -9.55 -3.85 2.83
CA ASN A 97 -8.28 -4.19 2.21
C ASN A 97 -8.38 -4.51 0.71
N MET A 98 -9.56 -4.83 0.21
CA MET A 98 -9.74 -5.29 -1.18
C MET A 98 -10.78 -4.45 -1.92
N ASP A 99 -12.03 -4.43 -1.45
CA ASP A 99 -13.13 -3.77 -2.15
C ASP A 99 -12.85 -2.26 -2.28
N SER A 100 -12.35 -1.63 -1.22
CA SER A 100 -11.98 -0.20 -1.25
C SER A 100 -10.87 0.08 -2.27
N VAL A 101 -9.86 -0.79 -2.38
CA VAL A 101 -8.74 -0.62 -3.31
C VAL A 101 -9.23 -0.66 -4.75
N PHE A 102 -10.08 -1.64 -5.09
CA PHE A 102 -10.67 -1.73 -6.43
C PHE A 102 -11.48 -0.47 -6.75
N GLU A 103 -12.36 -0.05 -5.85
CA GLU A 103 -13.22 1.13 -6.05
C GLU A 103 -12.42 2.43 -6.15
N LEU A 104 -11.38 2.62 -5.32
CA LEU A 104 -10.52 3.79 -5.40
C LEU A 104 -9.74 3.83 -6.72
N CYS A 105 -9.22 2.71 -7.19
CA CYS A 105 -8.59 2.62 -8.50
C CYS A 105 -9.57 3.02 -9.62
N ARG A 106 -10.79 2.46 -9.60
CA ARG A 106 -11.82 2.75 -10.59
C ARG A 106 -12.25 4.22 -10.60
N LEU A 107 -12.44 4.83 -9.43
CA LEU A 107 -12.83 6.24 -9.29
C LEU A 107 -11.70 7.20 -9.68
N ALA A 108 -10.45 6.83 -9.40
CA ALA A 108 -9.27 7.63 -9.74
C ALA A 108 -8.90 7.57 -11.23
N HIS A 109 -9.29 6.52 -11.95
CA HIS A 109 -8.86 6.26 -13.33
C HIS A 109 -9.00 7.46 -14.27
N PRO A 110 -10.13 8.21 -14.32
CA PRO A 110 -10.25 9.35 -15.22
C PRO A 110 -9.19 10.43 -14.98
N LEU A 111 -8.90 10.75 -13.72
CA LEU A 111 -7.90 11.74 -13.33
C LEU A 111 -6.47 11.25 -13.61
N LEU A 112 -6.19 9.97 -13.31
CA LEU A 112 -4.90 9.35 -13.59
C LEU A 112 -4.62 9.31 -15.10
N ARG A 113 -5.62 8.95 -15.91
CA ARG A 113 -5.52 8.96 -17.38
C ARG A 113 -5.25 10.36 -17.92
N GLN A 114 -5.90 11.39 -17.37
CA GLN A 114 -5.66 12.78 -17.75
C GLN A 114 -4.23 13.23 -17.47
N SER A 115 -3.56 12.67 -16.44
CA SER A 115 -2.15 12.92 -16.15
C SER A 115 -1.22 12.46 -17.28
N GLY A 116 -1.53 11.35 -17.97
CA GLY A 116 -0.71 10.75 -19.03
C GLY A 116 0.58 10.07 -18.54
N GLU A 117 1.00 10.30 -17.31
CA GLU A 117 2.20 9.74 -16.66
C GLU A 117 1.91 9.41 -15.20
N ALA A 118 0.85 8.65 -14.95
CA ALA A 118 0.40 8.36 -13.60
C ALA A 118 1.00 7.07 -13.00
N SER A 119 0.97 6.98 -11.67
CA SER A 119 1.40 5.81 -10.92
C SER A 119 0.40 5.44 -9.84
N VAL A 120 0.04 4.14 -9.75
CA VAL A 120 -0.74 3.57 -8.66
C VAL A 120 0.15 2.64 -7.85
N ILE A 121 0.21 2.84 -6.54
CA ILE A 121 0.94 1.97 -5.60
C ILE A 121 -0.05 1.31 -4.65
N ASN A 122 -0.08 -0.01 -4.64
CA ASN A 122 -0.89 -0.80 -3.73
C ASN A 122 -0.01 -1.39 -2.63
N ILE A 123 -0.27 -1.05 -1.37
CA ILE A 123 0.43 -1.68 -0.24
C ILE A 123 -0.26 -3.00 0.09
N VAL A 124 0.42 -4.07 -0.29
CA VAL A 124 0.00 -5.45 -0.02
C VAL A 124 0.73 -6.01 1.21
N SER A 125 1.27 -7.20 1.15
CA SER A 125 2.06 -7.83 2.21
C SER A 125 2.77 -9.05 1.65
N VAL A 126 3.86 -9.50 2.23
CA VAL A 126 4.41 -10.84 1.97
C VAL A 126 3.39 -11.96 2.24
N ALA A 127 2.33 -11.67 3.03
CA ALA A 127 1.18 -12.56 3.18
C ALA A 127 0.43 -12.84 1.87
N SER A 128 0.65 -12.05 0.81
CA SER A 128 0.07 -12.27 -0.52
C SER A 128 0.58 -13.55 -1.19
N PHE A 129 1.74 -14.05 -0.80
CA PHE A 129 2.41 -15.20 -1.43
C PHE A 129 3.09 -16.17 -0.44
N ARG A 130 3.06 -15.86 0.87
CA ARG A 130 3.56 -16.74 1.96
C ARG A 130 2.50 -16.88 3.04
N HIS A 131 2.36 -18.09 3.60
CA HIS A 131 1.55 -18.27 4.80
C HIS A 131 2.30 -17.78 6.04
N LEU A 132 1.67 -16.89 6.80
CA LEU A 132 2.31 -16.20 7.94
C LEU A 132 1.59 -16.39 9.28
N GLY A 133 0.49 -17.15 9.34
CA GLY A 133 -0.35 -17.23 10.54
C GLY A 133 -0.97 -15.89 10.97
N THR A 134 -1.04 -14.91 10.07
CA THR A 134 -1.53 -13.55 10.36
C THR A 134 -3.04 -13.38 10.22
N GLY A 135 -3.76 -14.44 9.89
CA GLY A 135 -5.19 -14.45 9.57
C GLY A 135 -5.43 -14.67 8.08
N ILE A 136 -6.25 -15.67 7.75
CA ILE A 136 -6.52 -16.07 6.36
C ILE A 136 -7.19 -14.96 5.56
N PRO A 137 -8.27 -14.28 6.05
CA PRO A 137 -8.93 -13.21 5.29
C PRO A 137 -7.97 -12.07 4.90
N TYR A 138 -7.05 -11.70 5.78
CA TYR A 138 -6.03 -10.69 5.47
C TYR A 138 -5.15 -11.14 4.29
N ALA A 139 -4.61 -12.35 4.35
CA ALA A 139 -3.76 -12.90 3.29
C ALA A 139 -4.51 -12.98 1.95
N MET A 140 -5.77 -13.47 1.97
CA MET A 140 -6.65 -13.52 0.80
C MET A 140 -6.82 -12.14 0.17
N THR A 141 -7.13 -11.10 0.96
CA THR A 141 -7.33 -9.75 0.42
C THR A 141 -6.05 -9.17 -0.17
N LYS A 142 -4.89 -9.40 0.48
CA LYS A 142 -3.60 -8.92 -0.02
C LYS A 142 -3.15 -9.67 -1.29
N ALA A 143 -3.46 -10.97 -1.41
CA ALA A 143 -3.24 -11.74 -2.64
C ALA A 143 -4.14 -11.26 -3.78
N ALA A 144 -5.42 -10.97 -3.50
CA ALA A 144 -6.35 -10.42 -4.48
C ALA A 144 -5.86 -9.07 -5.02
N VAL A 145 -5.40 -8.16 -4.15
CA VAL A 145 -4.86 -6.85 -4.57
C VAL A 145 -3.54 -7.00 -5.35
N ALA A 146 -2.69 -7.97 -5.01
CA ALA A 146 -1.49 -8.26 -5.79
C ALA A 146 -1.85 -8.74 -7.21
N HIS A 147 -2.94 -9.51 -7.36
CA HIS A 147 -3.42 -9.89 -8.69
C HIS A 147 -4.10 -8.73 -9.42
N LEU A 148 -4.95 -7.93 -8.74
CA LEU A 148 -5.53 -6.71 -9.27
C LEU A 148 -4.47 -5.77 -9.86
N THR A 149 -3.33 -5.62 -9.17
CA THR A 149 -2.19 -4.82 -9.63
C THR A 149 -1.71 -5.25 -11.01
N ARG A 150 -1.61 -6.56 -11.28
CA ARG A 150 -1.20 -7.10 -12.58
C ARG A 150 -2.25 -6.83 -13.66
N GLY A 151 -3.53 -7.05 -13.33
CA GLY A 151 -4.64 -6.81 -14.24
C GLY A 151 -4.70 -5.34 -14.69
N LEU A 152 -4.74 -4.41 -13.71
CA LEU A 152 -4.80 -2.98 -14.00
C LEU A 152 -3.54 -2.47 -14.71
N ALA A 153 -2.35 -3.00 -14.40
CA ALA A 153 -1.12 -2.66 -15.11
C ALA A 153 -1.20 -2.99 -16.61
N ALA A 154 -1.78 -4.14 -16.96
CA ALA A 154 -1.96 -4.55 -18.34
C ALA A 154 -3.04 -3.72 -19.07
N GLU A 155 -4.17 -3.47 -18.40
CA GLU A 155 -5.29 -2.71 -18.98
C GLU A 155 -4.94 -1.23 -19.20
N TRP A 156 -4.27 -0.59 -18.23
CA TRP A 156 -4.08 0.85 -18.16
C TRP A 156 -2.75 1.35 -18.73
N ALA A 157 -1.87 0.43 -19.18
CA ALA A 157 -0.57 0.80 -19.73
C ALA A 157 -0.67 1.81 -20.90
N ARG A 158 -1.67 1.64 -21.79
CA ARG A 158 -1.90 2.55 -22.91
C ARG A 158 -2.51 3.89 -22.50
N ASP A 159 -3.08 3.97 -21.30
CA ASP A 159 -3.56 5.22 -20.71
C ASP A 159 -2.41 6.01 -20.00
N GLY A 160 -1.17 5.52 -20.06
CA GLY A 160 -0.02 6.12 -19.40
C GLY A 160 -0.03 5.91 -17.87
N ILE A 161 -0.71 4.87 -17.38
CA ILE A 161 -0.82 4.58 -15.94
C ILE A 161 -0.01 3.33 -15.61
N ARG A 162 0.95 3.43 -14.71
CA ARG A 162 1.68 2.31 -14.14
C ARG A 162 1.05 1.88 -12.82
N VAL A 163 0.91 0.58 -12.60
CA VAL A 163 0.32 0.03 -11.37
C VAL A 163 1.29 -0.99 -10.78
N ASN A 164 1.78 -0.74 -9.56
CA ASN A 164 2.69 -1.63 -8.86
C ASN A 164 2.21 -1.90 -7.43
N ALA A 165 2.68 -2.97 -6.85
CA ALA A 165 2.44 -3.33 -5.45
C ALA A 165 3.75 -3.41 -4.68
N ILE A 166 3.70 -3.04 -3.41
CA ILE A 166 4.80 -3.25 -2.45
C ILE A 166 4.29 -4.23 -1.39
N ALA A 167 5.10 -5.24 -1.10
CA ALA A 167 4.79 -6.31 -0.15
C ALA A 167 5.72 -6.23 1.08
N PRO A 168 5.39 -5.43 2.10
CA PRO A 168 6.17 -5.36 3.32
C PRO A 168 6.09 -6.66 4.14
N TRP A 169 7.15 -6.96 4.89
CA TRP A 169 7.18 -7.89 6.01
C TRP A 169 6.75 -7.18 7.30
N TYR A 170 7.38 -7.48 8.43
CA TYR A 170 7.13 -6.72 9.65
C TYR A 170 7.86 -5.37 9.59
N ILE A 171 7.06 -4.31 9.57
CA ILE A 171 7.49 -2.90 9.62
C ILE A 171 7.02 -2.31 10.94
N ARG A 172 7.84 -1.48 11.58
CA ARG A 172 7.51 -0.81 12.85
C ARG A 172 6.38 0.20 12.67
N THR A 173 5.16 -0.24 12.94
CA THR A 173 3.93 0.55 12.75
C THR A 173 2.95 0.28 13.87
N PRO A 174 1.96 1.17 14.11
CA PRO A 174 0.89 0.90 15.09
C PRO A 174 0.13 -0.41 14.80
N LEU A 175 -0.04 -0.81 13.56
CA LEU A 175 -0.69 -2.08 13.19
C LEU A 175 0.14 -3.32 13.58
N ALA A 176 1.46 -3.22 13.52
CA ALA A 176 2.38 -4.31 13.87
C ALA A 176 2.75 -4.32 15.36
N GLU A 177 2.60 -3.20 16.04
CA GLU A 177 3.04 -3.01 17.45
C GLU A 177 2.57 -4.10 18.41
N PRO A 178 1.29 -4.57 18.38
CA PRO A 178 0.85 -5.65 19.28
C PRO A 178 1.62 -6.97 19.11
N VAL A 179 2.17 -7.21 17.92
CA VAL A 179 3.01 -8.39 17.62
C VAL A 179 4.46 -8.13 18.02
N LEU A 180 4.97 -6.93 17.76
CA LEU A 180 6.36 -6.56 18.03
C LEU A 180 6.64 -6.36 19.55
N LYS A 181 5.61 -6.08 20.35
CA LYS A 181 5.70 -6.01 21.83
C LYS A 181 5.72 -7.39 22.50
N ASP A 182 5.33 -8.45 21.80
CA ASP A 182 5.42 -9.83 22.29
C ASP A 182 6.85 -10.37 22.04
N PRO A 183 7.66 -10.60 23.08
CA PRO A 183 9.06 -10.96 22.89
C PRO A 183 9.24 -12.31 22.18
N VAL A 184 8.34 -13.26 22.40
CA VAL A 184 8.39 -14.58 21.74
C VAL A 184 8.11 -14.46 20.25
N ARG A 185 7.15 -13.62 19.88
CA ARG A 185 6.86 -13.36 18.48
C ARG A 185 7.95 -12.55 17.79
N LEU A 186 8.46 -11.53 18.46
CA LEU A 186 9.56 -10.72 17.95
C LEU A 186 10.80 -11.59 17.68
N GLU A 187 11.19 -12.43 18.62
CA GLU A 187 12.32 -13.36 18.44
C GLU A 187 12.14 -14.23 17.18
N LYS A 188 10.95 -14.80 16.99
CA LYS A 188 10.65 -15.61 15.78
C LYS A 188 10.73 -14.79 14.48
N ILE A 189 10.25 -13.54 14.51
CA ILE A 189 10.34 -12.63 13.36
C ILE A 189 11.80 -12.36 13.03
N LEU A 190 12.61 -12.01 14.03
CA LEU A 190 14.03 -11.73 13.85
C LEU A 190 14.79 -12.96 13.34
N ALA A 191 14.55 -14.12 13.93
CA ALA A 191 15.19 -15.38 13.54
C ALA A 191 14.86 -15.83 12.10
N THR A 192 13.69 -15.45 11.58
CA THR A 192 13.27 -15.77 10.21
C THR A 192 13.57 -14.69 9.19
N THR A 193 14.08 -13.54 9.62
CA THR A 193 14.46 -12.42 8.76
C THR A 193 15.96 -12.41 8.56
N PRO A 194 16.51 -12.66 7.35
CA PRO A 194 17.95 -12.69 7.12
C PRO A 194 18.71 -11.43 7.57
N MET A 195 18.10 -10.24 7.43
CA MET A 195 18.70 -8.99 7.94
C MET A 195 18.64 -8.86 9.47
N GLY A 196 18.03 -9.81 10.21
CA GLY A 196 18.01 -9.86 11.68
C GLY A 196 17.27 -8.71 12.37
N ARG A 197 16.43 -7.96 11.65
CA ARG A 197 15.69 -6.83 12.19
C ARG A 197 14.31 -6.68 11.57
N VAL A 198 13.44 -5.93 12.21
CA VAL A 198 12.22 -5.41 11.58
C VAL A 198 12.56 -4.25 10.65
N GLY A 199 11.71 -4.00 9.65
CA GLY A 199 11.86 -2.84 8.77
C GLY A 199 11.26 -1.58 9.40
N GLU A 200 11.64 -0.42 8.86
CA GLU A 200 11.10 0.88 9.22
C GLU A 200 10.17 1.40 8.11
N PRO A 201 9.17 2.24 8.43
CA PRO A 201 8.22 2.78 7.45
C PRO A 201 8.90 3.50 6.27
N GLU A 202 10.01 4.18 6.52
CA GLU A 202 10.79 4.94 5.55
C GLU A 202 11.40 4.03 4.46
N GLU A 203 11.70 2.77 4.79
CA GLU A 203 12.24 1.80 3.82
C GLU A 203 11.17 1.39 2.79
N VAL A 204 9.90 1.33 3.21
CA VAL A 204 8.77 1.12 2.30
C VAL A 204 8.47 2.38 1.50
N ALA A 205 8.56 3.55 2.15
CA ALA A 205 8.31 4.85 1.54
C ALA A 205 9.31 5.18 0.42
N ALA A 206 10.58 4.87 0.63
CA ALA A 206 11.63 5.07 -0.38
C ALA A 206 11.33 4.30 -1.68
N LEU A 207 10.89 3.03 -1.58
CA LEU A 207 10.49 2.25 -2.75
C LEU A 207 9.21 2.81 -3.39
N ALA A 208 8.23 3.25 -2.59
CA ALA A 208 7.00 3.85 -3.10
C ALA A 208 7.31 5.12 -3.90
N ALA A 209 8.13 6.01 -3.38
CA ALA A 209 8.55 7.24 -4.07
C ALA A 209 9.29 6.91 -5.37
N PHE A 210 10.27 6.00 -5.35
CA PHE A 210 10.96 5.54 -6.57
C PHE A 210 9.99 5.05 -7.64
N LEU A 211 9.04 4.19 -7.28
CA LEU A 211 8.07 3.64 -8.22
C LEU A 211 7.13 4.71 -8.80
N CYS A 212 6.96 5.84 -8.12
CA CYS A 212 6.19 6.98 -8.61
C CYS A 212 7.00 7.88 -9.57
N MET A 213 8.32 7.86 -9.51
CA MET A 213 9.20 8.73 -10.30
C MET A 213 9.28 8.32 -11.78
N PRO A 214 9.65 9.26 -12.68
CA PRO A 214 9.98 8.94 -14.07
C PRO A 214 11.12 7.92 -14.22
N ALA A 215 12.02 7.82 -13.23
CA ALA A 215 13.07 6.80 -13.18
C ALA A 215 12.55 5.36 -13.25
N ALA A 216 11.30 5.12 -12.78
CA ALA A 216 10.62 3.83 -12.83
C ALA A 216 9.65 3.69 -14.02
N SER A 217 9.77 4.51 -15.08
CA SER A 217 8.81 4.58 -16.19
C SER A 217 8.57 3.27 -16.95
N TYR A 218 9.46 2.29 -16.85
CA TYR A 218 9.30 0.98 -17.49
C TYR A 218 8.94 -0.14 -16.50
N ILE A 219 8.56 0.23 -15.25
CA ILE A 219 8.18 -0.72 -14.20
C ILE A 219 6.67 -0.63 -13.97
N THR A 220 5.94 -1.69 -14.34
CA THR A 220 4.50 -1.84 -14.09
C THR A 220 4.13 -3.29 -13.86
N GLY A 221 3.06 -3.57 -13.12
CA GLY A 221 2.56 -4.91 -12.82
C GLY A 221 3.40 -5.69 -11.79
N GLN A 222 4.39 -5.05 -11.15
CA GLN A 222 5.28 -5.72 -10.22
C GLN A 222 4.71 -5.74 -8.79
N CYS A 223 5.04 -6.82 -8.06
CA CYS A 223 4.83 -6.91 -6.63
C CYS A 223 6.20 -7.10 -5.96
N ILE A 224 6.73 -6.04 -5.37
CA ILE A 224 8.10 -6.01 -4.85
C ILE A 224 8.08 -6.15 -3.33
N ALA A 225 8.80 -7.14 -2.81
CA ALA A 225 8.93 -7.35 -1.38
C ALA A 225 9.91 -6.33 -0.76
N VAL A 226 9.54 -5.81 0.43
CA VAL A 226 10.40 -5.04 1.33
C VAL A 226 10.39 -5.79 2.66
N ASP A 227 11.26 -6.78 2.79
CA ASP A 227 11.09 -7.86 3.76
C ASP A 227 12.38 -8.34 4.45
N GLY A 228 13.49 -7.66 4.24
CA GLY A 228 14.79 -8.04 4.83
C GLY A 228 15.27 -9.43 4.43
N GLY A 229 14.81 -9.94 3.26
CA GLY A 229 15.16 -11.25 2.72
C GLY A 229 14.24 -12.39 3.19
N PHE A 230 13.19 -12.10 3.96
CA PHE A 230 12.28 -13.12 4.51
C PHE A 230 11.69 -14.04 3.43
N SER A 231 11.20 -13.51 2.31
CA SER A 231 10.51 -14.30 1.28
C SER A 231 11.42 -15.20 0.46
N VAL A 232 12.72 -14.91 0.45
CA VAL A 232 13.74 -15.68 -0.29
C VAL A 232 14.63 -16.55 0.61
N ALA A 233 14.46 -16.43 1.93
CA ALA A 233 15.18 -17.27 2.88
C ALA A 233 14.83 -18.76 2.67
N GLY A 234 15.84 -19.57 2.45
CA GLY A 234 15.71 -21.02 2.36
C GLY A 234 15.73 -21.71 3.72
N VAL A 235 15.46 -23.02 3.74
CA VAL A 235 15.46 -23.84 4.98
C VAL A 235 16.86 -23.92 5.63
N PHE A 236 17.91 -23.55 4.91
CA PHE A 236 19.31 -23.65 5.33
C PHE A 236 19.99 -22.26 5.47
N ALA A 237 19.20 -21.20 5.54
CA ALA A 237 19.75 -19.85 5.79
C ALA A 237 19.87 -19.59 7.28
#